data_f2ed6fa7e6f6a8b02cd8a406eda122ee
#
_entry.id   f2ed6fa7e6f6a8b02cd8a406eda122ee
#
_cell.length_a   1.000
_cell.length_b   1.000
_cell.length_c   1.000
_cell.angle_alpha   90.00
_cell.angle_beta   90.00
_cell.angle_gamma   90.00
#
_symmetry.space_group_name_H-M   'P 1'
#
loop_
_entity.id
_entity.type
_entity.pdbx_description
1 polymer ?
#
loop_
_entity_poly.entity_id
_entity_poly.type
_entity_poly.pdbx_seq_one_letter_code
_entity_poly.pdbx_strand_id
1 'polypeptide(L)'
;MPIGSRLSNSCTFISKNKRFLFVVLSLALLEISFLRDFIYFEKTGLDPSWMWAMNNIFAFVPGKDWAFTYGPLGFMFVPQMVGNNVFWANLLNNFLPVSLLIGGVGYLIFRQYRLDGKSALFRASVLLGFWLLFFPLPYHWELVSFVLSVCLLSLTGKIKIFRVLSVVSGALLAFTLLLKFNVFVCNTLIYSFLALIFLFKDRRLFWNFAFGAGTAFLVGLVLAIVFIFKNTANFAEWLAACLDISSYFSQVMILSVRVYPLLYIALLLLVLYLLLLGVCFFRNKECFNLLFIGLPLAFFSFKCGFVRADSVHLITFFTLFFYLCSLILFLTYNRDKNNVFVWQLTVFYIVFGACVQLFSTLQVNFERALSVERQLDVLKNYAEVRRQQYATRKLPQSWLDIIGKQT
;
A
#
# COMPACT_ATOMS: atom_id res chain seq x y z
N MET A 1 -31.31 -10.32 -29.86
CA MET A 1 -30.14 -11.21 -30.02
C MET A 1 -30.13 -12.20 -28.86
N PRO A 2 -30.11 -13.52 -29.13
CA PRO A 2 -30.20 -14.51 -28.06
C PRO A 2 -28.91 -14.52 -27.23
N ILE A 3 -29.06 -14.55 -25.90
CA ILE A 3 -28.00 -14.54 -24.87
C ILE A 3 -26.96 -15.66 -25.12
N GLY A 4 -27.36 -16.79 -25.72
CA GLY A 4 -26.48 -17.92 -26.04
C GLY A 4 -25.35 -17.62 -27.04
N SER A 5 -25.53 -16.67 -27.98
CA SER A 5 -24.50 -16.34 -28.96
C SER A 5 -23.36 -15.46 -28.35
N ARG A 6 -23.64 -14.71 -27.32
CA ARG A 6 -22.60 -13.90 -26.60
C ARG A 6 -21.72 -14.75 -25.69
N LEU A 7 -22.28 -15.74 -25.00
CA LEU A 7 -21.53 -16.68 -24.18
C LEU A 7 -20.59 -17.57 -24.99
N SER A 8 -21.06 -18.08 -26.15
CA SER A 8 -20.23 -18.88 -27.06
C SER A 8 -19.03 -18.12 -27.59
N ASN A 9 -19.20 -16.84 -27.97
CA ASN A 9 -18.10 -16.01 -28.45
C ASN A 9 -17.09 -15.67 -27.36
N SER A 10 -17.52 -15.52 -26.08
CA SER A 10 -16.64 -15.28 -24.96
C SER A 10 -15.80 -16.50 -24.60
N CYS A 11 -16.39 -17.70 -24.59
CA CYS A 11 -15.66 -18.96 -24.36
C CYS A 11 -14.62 -19.24 -25.43
N THR A 12 -14.94 -18.98 -26.72
CA THR A 12 -13.98 -19.15 -27.83
C THR A 12 -12.85 -18.13 -27.80
N PHE A 13 -13.09 -16.90 -27.30
CA PHE A 13 -12.05 -15.88 -27.08
C PHE A 13 -11.07 -16.29 -25.99
N ILE A 14 -11.57 -16.79 -24.86
CA ILE A 14 -10.75 -17.22 -23.71
C ILE A 14 -9.89 -18.43 -24.09
N SER A 15 -10.46 -19.43 -24.78
CA SER A 15 -9.73 -20.62 -25.18
C SER A 15 -8.61 -20.35 -26.20
N LYS A 16 -8.76 -19.32 -27.04
CA LYS A 16 -7.74 -18.88 -28.01
C LYS A 16 -6.61 -18.07 -27.39
N ASN A 17 -6.77 -17.55 -26.17
CA ASN A 17 -5.76 -16.68 -25.57
C ASN A 17 -5.31 -17.14 -24.17
N LYS A 18 -4.58 -18.26 -24.12
CA LYS A 18 -4.06 -18.87 -22.90
C LYS A 18 -3.30 -17.87 -21.99
N ARG A 19 -2.58 -16.91 -22.58
CA ARG A 19 -1.85 -15.87 -21.81
C ARG A 19 -2.79 -14.86 -21.13
N PHE A 20 -3.89 -14.51 -21.80
CA PHE A 20 -4.91 -13.64 -21.19
C PHE A 20 -5.56 -14.32 -19.99
N LEU A 21 -5.93 -15.60 -20.14
CA LEU A 21 -6.46 -16.41 -19.05
C LEU A 21 -5.46 -16.51 -17.89
N PHE A 22 -4.17 -16.75 -18.17
CA PHE A 22 -3.13 -16.79 -17.17
C PHE A 22 -3.02 -15.47 -16.39
N VAL A 23 -3.04 -14.31 -17.08
CA VAL A 23 -3.01 -13.00 -16.44
C VAL A 23 -4.22 -12.79 -15.52
N VAL A 24 -5.43 -13.14 -15.98
CA VAL A 24 -6.65 -12.99 -15.16
C VAL A 24 -6.60 -13.91 -13.94
N LEU A 25 -6.20 -15.17 -14.10
CA LEU A 25 -6.04 -16.11 -12.98
C LEU A 25 -4.95 -15.67 -12.02
N SER A 26 -3.82 -15.16 -12.54
CA SER A 26 -2.76 -14.63 -11.68
C SER A 26 -3.21 -13.41 -10.88
N LEU A 27 -3.97 -12.49 -11.48
CA LEU A 27 -4.54 -11.36 -10.73
C LEU A 27 -5.52 -11.82 -9.64
N ALA A 28 -6.37 -12.82 -9.94
CA ALA A 28 -7.29 -13.38 -8.95
C ALA A 28 -6.53 -14.11 -7.83
N LEU A 29 -5.49 -14.86 -8.16
CA LEU A 29 -4.63 -15.53 -7.15
C LEU A 29 -3.88 -14.50 -6.31
N LEU A 30 -3.41 -13.39 -6.91
CA LEU A 30 -2.79 -12.29 -6.19
C LEU A 30 -3.77 -11.62 -5.23
N GLU A 31 -5.01 -11.36 -5.64
CA GLU A 31 -6.05 -10.84 -4.76
C GLU A 31 -6.21 -11.73 -3.51
N ILE A 32 -6.36 -13.04 -3.72
CA ILE A 32 -6.53 -14.01 -2.63
C ILE A 32 -5.27 -14.08 -1.76
N SER A 33 -4.08 -14.13 -2.38
CA SER A 33 -2.82 -14.30 -1.68
C SER A 33 -2.40 -13.07 -0.89
N PHE A 34 -2.76 -11.86 -1.37
CA PHE A 34 -2.47 -10.59 -0.68
C PHE A 34 -3.44 -10.32 0.46
N LEU A 35 -4.60 -10.97 0.47
CA LEU A 35 -5.46 -10.92 1.63
C LEU A 35 -4.74 -11.59 2.81
N ARG A 36 -4.63 -10.86 3.89
CA ARG A 36 -4.04 -11.36 5.13
C ARG A 36 -5.05 -12.20 5.87
N ASP A 37 -4.52 -13.05 6.72
CA ASP A 37 -5.33 -13.64 7.78
C ASP A 37 -6.12 -12.55 8.50
N PHE A 38 -7.30 -12.87 8.97
CA PHE A 38 -8.06 -11.97 9.82
C PHE A 38 -7.16 -11.48 10.96
N ILE A 39 -6.87 -10.17 10.92
CA ILE A 39 -5.98 -9.57 11.90
C ILE A 39 -6.82 -9.30 13.12
N TYR A 40 -6.36 -9.85 14.23
CA TYR A 40 -6.87 -9.54 15.53
C TYR A 40 -5.70 -9.67 16.51
N PHE A 41 -5.58 -8.72 17.41
CA PHE A 41 -4.47 -8.68 18.36
C PHE A 41 -5.00 -8.70 19.80
N GLU A 42 -4.70 -9.77 20.54
CA GLU A 42 -4.89 -9.77 21.98
C GLU A 42 -3.78 -8.97 22.67
N LYS A 43 -2.55 -9.15 22.20
CA LYS A 43 -1.37 -8.45 22.74
C LYS A 43 -0.49 -7.95 21.60
N THR A 44 0.04 -6.75 21.74
CA THR A 44 1.05 -6.20 20.84
C THR A 44 2.20 -5.64 21.66
N GLY A 45 3.31 -5.26 20.99
CA GLY A 45 4.38 -4.51 21.64
C GLY A 45 4.07 -3.01 21.85
N LEU A 46 2.85 -2.55 21.54
CA LEU A 46 2.39 -1.19 21.80
C LEU A 46 1.90 -1.07 23.24
N ASP A 47 1.95 0.17 23.75
CA ASP A 47 1.37 0.50 25.04
C ASP A 47 -0.13 0.14 25.08
N PRO A 48 -0.58 -0.64 26.08
CA PRO A 48 -1.97 -1.06 26.18
C PRO A 48 -2.96 0.10 26.26
N SER A 49 -2.61 1.22 26.88
CA SER A 49 -3.47 2.40 27.00
C SER A 49 -3.73 3.04 25.63
N TRP A 50 -2.71 3.16 24.79
CA TRP A 50 -2.88 3.65 23.42
C TRP A 50 -3.70 2.70 22.57
N MET A 51 -3.46 1.39 22.69
CA MET A 51 -4.25 0.39 21.98
C MET A 51 -5.72 0.44 22.36
N TRP A 52 -5.99 0.55 23.65
CA TRP A 52 -7.35 0.67 24.16
C TRP A 52 -8.03 1.93 23.66
N ALA A 53 -7.36 3.09 23.77
CA ALA A 53 -7.90 4.36 23.32
C ALA A 53 -8.19 4.37 21.80
N MET A 54 -7.25 3.87 20.97
CA MET A 54 -7.46 3.74 19.52
C MET A 54 -8.64 2.82 19.17
N ASN A 55 -8.84 1.74 19.92
CA ASN A 55 -9.96 0.81 19.66
C ASN A 55 -11.30 1.33 20.20
N ASN A 56 -11.30 2.41 20.99
CA ASN A 56 -12.49 3.05 21.57
C ASN A 56 -12.58 4.53 21.19
N ILE A 57 -12.42 4.87 19.91
CA ILE A 57 -12.34 6.24 19.39
C ILE A 57 -13.55 7.13 19.70
N PHE A 58 -14.68 6.55 20.05
CA PHE A 58 -15.87 7.32 20.46
C PHE A 58 -15.87 7.67 21.95
N ALA A 59 -15.07 6.96 22.76
CA ALA A 59 -14.92 7.21 24.20
C ALA A 59 -13.72 8.10 24.50
N PHE A 60 -12.64 7.98 23.72
CA PHE A 60 -11.38 8.70 23.90
C PHE A 60 -11.06 9.60 22.72
N VAL A 61 -10.91 10.89 22.96
CA VAL A 61 -10.70 11.91 21.92
C VAL A 61 -9.20 12.04 21.62
N PRO A 62 -8.74 11.79 20.38
CA PRO A 62 -7.34 12.01 20.02
C PRO A 62 -6.94 13.47 20.20
N GLY A 63 -5.71 13.69 20.66
CA GLY A 63 -5.17 15.02 20.96
C GLY A 63 -5.60 15.57 22.31
N LYS A 64 -6.64 15.02 22.93
CA LYS A 64 -7.05 15.35 24.31
C LYS A 64 -6.69 14.24 25.29
N ASP A 65 -7.16 13.04 25.00
CA ASP A 65 -7.04 11.88 25.91
C ASP A 65 -5.83 11.00 25.55
N TRP A 66 -5.39 11.05 24.30
CA TRP A 66 -4.23 10.31 23.81
C TRP A 66 -3.67 10.93 22.53
N ALA A 67 -2.37 10.66 22.24
CA ALA A 67 -1.74 11.02 20.98
C ALA A 67 -0.68 9.97 20.60
N PHE A 68 -0.69 9.55 19.34
CA PHE A 68 0.30 8.63 18.78
C PHE A 68 0.32 8.74 17.25
N THR A 69 1.41 8.27 16.62
CA THR A 69 1.59 8.28 15.15
C THR A 69 0.64 7.37 14.39
N TYR A 70 0.05 6.37 15.04
CA TYR A 70 -1.20 5.76 14.57
C TYR A 70 -2.33 6.75 14.89
N GLY A 71 -3.09 7.11 13.86
CA GLY A 71 -4.19 8.04 14.00
C GLY A 71 -5.44 7.41 14.62
N PRO A 72 -6.54 8.15 14.63
CA PRO A 72 -7.82 7.64 15.18
C PRO A 72 -8.32 6.34 14.55
N LEU A 73 -8.01 6.12 13.27
CA LEU A 73 -8.30 4.85 12.59
C LEU A 73 -7.16 3.83 12.74
N GLY A 74 -6.17 4.10 13.57
CA GLY A 74 -5.03 3.22 13.84
C GLY A 74 -5.41 1.84 14.36
N PHE A 75 -6.60 1.70 14.95
CA PHE A 75 -7.16 0.39 15.31
C PHE A 75 -7.24 -0.56 14.10
N MET A 76 -7.28 -0.05 12.87
CA MET A 76 -7.30 -0.90 11.68
C MET A 76 -5.97 -1.62 11.43
N PHE A 77 -4.85 -1.14 12.01
CA PHE A 77 -3.58 -1.86 12.00
C PHE A 77 -3.47 -2.88 13.14
N VAL A 78 -4.06 -2.56 14.28
CA VAL A 78 -4.00 -3.36 15.51
C VAL A 78 -5.41 -3.55 16.09
N PRO A 79 -6.33 -4.16 15.34
CA PRO A 79 -7.72 -4.27 15.76
C PRO A 79 -7.84 -5.19 16.95
N GLN A 80 -8.63 -4.74 17.92
CA GLN A 80 -9.07 -5.53 19.05
C GLN A 80 -10.55 -5.88 18.91
N MET A 81 -10.99 -6.89 19.67
CA MET A 81 -12.38 -7.35 19.68
C MET A 81 -13.31 -6.36 20.38
N VAL A 82 -13.30 -5.10 19.95
CA VAL A 82 -14.18 -4.03 20.44
C VAL A 82 -15.19 -3.71 19.35
N GLY A 83 -16.47 -3.91 19.62
CA GLY A 83 -17.52 -3.65 18.65
C GLY A 83 -17.28 -4.34 17.29
N ASN A 84 -17.27 -3.55 16.21
CA ASN A 84 -17.02 -4.03 14.85
C ASN A 84 -15.60 -3.72 14.34
N ASN A 85 -14.64 -3.38 15.21
CA ASN A 85 -13.31 -2.94 14.81
C ASN A 85 -12.57 -3.97 13.93
N VAL A 86 -12.64 -5.26 14.29
CA VAL A 86 -12.01 -6.33 13.51
C VAL A 86 -12.61 -6.43 12.11
N PHE A 87 -13.93 -6.26 11.96
CA PHE A 87 -14.58 -6.25 10.66
C PHE A 87 -14.11 -5.07 9.81
N TRP A 88 -14.15 -3.84 10.35
CA TRP A 88 -13.74 -2.65 9.63
C TRP A 88 -12.25 -2.67 9.27
N ALA A 89 -11.40 -3.16 10.17
CA ALA A 89 -9.97 -3.33 9.92
C ALA A 89 -9.72 -4.26 8.73
N ASN A 90 -10.38 -5.41 8.69
CA ASN A 90 -10.21 -6.35 7.59
C ASN A 90 -10.81 -5.83 6.28
N LEU A 91 -11.96 -5.15 6.33
CA LEU A 91 -12.56 -4.57 5.13
C LEU A 91 -11.73 -3.41 4.56
N LEU A 92 -11.37 -2.43 5.41
CA LEU A 92 -10.80 -1.17 4.95
C LEU A 92 -9.26 -1.18 4.91
N ASN A 93 -8.59 -2.00 5.70
CA ASN A 93 -7.13 -2.04 5.74
C ASN A 93 -6.52 -3.37 5.23
N ASN A 94 -7.33 -4.35 4.90
CA ASN A 94 -6.88 -5.59 4.29
C ASN A 94 -7.47 -5.74 2.88
N PHE A 95 -8.79 -5.87 2.75
CA PHE A 95 -9.44 -6.13 1.46
C PHE A 95 -9.35 -4.92 0.50
N LEU A 96 -9.73 -3.73 0.95
CA LEU A 96 -9.80 -2.54 0.09
C LEU A 96 -8.45 -2.15 -0.56
N PRO A 97 -7.31 -2.05 0.18
CA PRO A 97 -6.03 -1.71 -0.45
C PRO A 97 -5.57 -2.75 -1.47
N VAL A 98 -5.80 -4.05 -1.19
CA VAL A 98 -5.46 -5.12 -2.13
C VAL A 98 -6.29 -5.01 -3.40
N SER A 99 -7.60 -4.83 -3.28
CA SER A 99 -8.50 -4.67 -4.43
C SER A 99 -8.17 -3.44 -5.27
N LEU A 100 -7.83 -2.31 -4.64
CA LEU A 100 -7.39 -1.10 -5.35
C LEU A 100 -6.05 -1.31 -6.07
N LEU A 101 -5.10 -1.99 -5.42
CA LEU A 101 -3.80 -2.31 -6.00
C LEU A 101 -3.97 -3.24 -7.22
N ILE A 102 -4.64 -4.37 -7.05
CA ILE A 102 -4.84 -5.37 -8.10
C ILE A 102 -5.69 -4.80 -9.25
N GLY A 103 -6.74 -4.06 -8.93
CA GLY A 103 -7.57 -3.36 -9.93
C GLY A 103 -6.76 -2.34 -10.73
N GLY A 104 -5.92 -1.53 -10.06
CA GLY A 104 -5.03 -0.57 -10.70
C GLY A 104 -3.98 -1.25 -11.60
N VAL A 105 -3.32 -2.29 -11.11
CA VAL A 105 -2.35 -3.08 -11.90
C VAL A 105 -3.03 -3.76 -13.07
N GLY A 106 -4.20 -4.35 -12.87
CA GLY A 106 -5.00 -4.95 -13.95
C GLY A 106 -5.37 -3.94 -15.03
N TYR A 107 -5.77 -2.72 -14.65
CA TYR A 107 -6.00 -1.62 -15.60
C TYR A 107 -4.72 -1.28 -16.38
N LEU A 108 -3.57 -1.16 -15.72
CA LEU A 108 -2.29 -0.85 -16.38
C LEU A 108 -1.87 -1.96 -17.36
N ILE A 109 -2.05 -3.23 -16.98
CA ILE A 109 -1.80 -4.38 -17.86
C ILE A 109 -2.72 -4.32 -19.09
N PHE A 110 -4.02 -4.08 -18.90
CA PHE A 110 -4.98 -3.96 -19.99
C PHE A 110 -4.65 -2.81 -20.93
N ARG A 111 -4.21 -1.66 -20.39
CA ARG A 111 -3.75 -0.53 -21.18
C ARG A 111 -2.53 -0.89 -22.03
N GLN A 112 -1.52 -1.54 -21.44
CA GLN A 112 -0.33 -1.97 -22.17
C GLN A 112 -0.68 -3.03 -23.22
N TYR A 113 -1.62 -3.92 -22.93
CA TYR A 113 -2.12 -4.88 -23.93
C TYR A 113 -2.73 -4.20 -25.16
N ARG A 114 -3.46 -3.10 -24.97
CA ARG A 114 -4.00 -2.32 -26.08
C ARG A 114 -2.93 -1.64 -26.93
N LEU A 115 -1.76 -1.34 -26.36
CA LEU A 115 -0.65 -0.71 -27.06
C LEU A 115 0.26 -1.74 -27.76
N ASP A 116 0.61 -2.82 -27.08
CA ASP A 116 1.67 -3.75 -27.45
C ASP A 116 1.16 -5.19 -27.73
N GLY A 117 -0.13 -5.44 -27.57
CA GLY A 117 -0.75 -6.74 -27.86
C GLY A 117 -0.17 -7.89 -27.02
N LYS A 118 0.14 -9.01 -27.68
CA LYS A 118 0.61 -10.25 -27.02
C LYS A 118 1.95 -10.09 -26.26
N SER A 119 2.79 -9.13 -26.65
CA SER A 119 4.05 -8.84 -25.95
C SER A 119 3.79 -8.30 -24.54
N ALA A 120 2.80 -7.40 -24.36
CA ALA A 120 2.40 -6.92 -23.05
C ALA A 120 1.86 -8.03 -22.15
N LEU A 121 1.09 -8.99 -22.70
CA LEU A 121 0.61 -10.14 -21.91
C LEU A 121 1.75 -11.05 -21.46
N PHE A 122 2.78 -11.25 -22.28
CA PHE A 122 3.96 -12.02 -21.87
C PHE A 122 4.67 -11.33 -20.69
N ARG A 123 4.92 -10.02 -20.80
CA ARG A 123 5.54 -9.24 -19.72
C ARG A 123 4.70 -9.24 -18.44
N ALA A 124 3.38 -9.11 -18.58
CA ALA A 124 2.46 -9.19 -17.46
C ALA A 124 2.51 -10.56 -16.80
N SER A 125 2.59 -11.66 -17.58
CA SER A 125 2.72 -12.99 -17.02
C SER A 125 4.01 -13.16 -16.23
N VAL A 126 5.12 -12.61 -16.72
CA VAL A 126 6.41 -12.60 -16.00
C VAL A 126 6.30 -11.78 -14.71
N LEU A 127 5.78 -10.54 -14.79
CA LEU A 127 5.58 -9.67 -13.63
C LEU A 127 4.75 -10.36 -12.54
N LEU A 128 3.57 -10.86 -12.92
CA LEU A 128 2.64 -11.47 -11.97
C LEU A 128 3.17 -12.79 -11.43
N GLY A 129 3.89 -13.57 -12.23
CA GLY A 129 4.58 -14.78 -11.79
C GLY A 129 5.62 -14.47 -10.72
N PHE A 130 6.44 -13.43 -10.92
CA PHE A 130 7.37 -12.96 -9.89
C PHE A 130 6.63 -12.46 -8.64
N TRP A 131 5.56 -11.72 -8.80
CA TRP A 131 4.77 -11.25 -7.66
C TRP A 131 4.15 -12.41 -6.87
N LEU A 132 3.73 -13.48 -7.52
CA LEU A 132 3.25 -14.69 -6.85
C LEU A 132 4.34 -15.48 -6.13
N LEU A 133 5.58 -15.42 -6.62
CA LEU A 133 6.71 -16.14 -6.02
C LEU A 133 7.31 -15.43 -4.82
N PHE A 134 7.24 -14.08 -4.78
CA PHE A 134 7.96 -13.26 -3.80
C PHE A 134 7.06 -12.64 -2.72
N PHE A 135 6.06 -13.37 -2.26
CA PHE A 135 5.12 -12.94 -1.21
C PHE A 135 5.70 -12.95 0.20
N PRO A 136 5.20 -12.12 1.12
CA PRO A 136 3.91 -11.44 1.23
C PRO A 136 4.01 -9.91 1.13
N LEU A 137 2.93 -9.27 0.61
CA LEU A 137 2.76 -7.82 0.75
C LEU A 137 2.31 -7.48 2.18
N PRO A 138 3.11 -6.80 2.97
CA PRO A 138 2.60 -6.11 4.14
C PRO A 138 1.78 -4.89 3.69
N TYR A 139 0.93 -4.31 4.55
CA TYR A 139 0.08 -3.14 4.32
C TYR A 139 0.76 -2.03 3.54
N HIS A 140 0.27 -1.67 2.34
CA HIS A 140 0.95 -0.66 1.54
C HIS A 140 -0.03 0.26 0.85
N TRP A 141 -0.63 1.11 1.64
CA TRP A 141 -1.36 2.25 1.10
C TRP A 141 -0.47 3.15 0.24
N GLU A 142 0.83 3.17 0.51
CA GLU A 142 1.83 3.88 -0.28
C GLU A 142 1.96 3.29 -1.69
N LEU A 143 1.96 1.97 -1.81
CA LEU A 143 1.98 1.31 -3.13
C LEU A 143 0.67 1.53 -3.88
N VAL A 144 -0.47 1.52 -3.19
CA VAL A 144 -1.78 1.89 -3.77
C VAL A 144 -1.74 3.31 -4.32
N SER A 145 -1.21 4.27 -3.55
CA SER A 145 -1.08 5.67 -3.97
C SER A 145 -0.15 5.82 -5.17
N PHE A 146 0.94 5.08 -5.21
CA PHE A 146 1.83 5.03 -6.38
C PHE A 146 1.10 4.49 -7.62
N VAL A 147 0.45 3.34 -7.53
CA VAL A 147 -0.31 2.74 -8.65
C VAL A 147 -1.42 3.67 -9.12
N LEU A 148 -2.17 4.29 -8.20
CA LEU A 148 -3.21 5.25 -8.52
C LEU A 148 -2.65 6.48 -9.24
N SER A 149 -1.48 6.97 -8.84
CA SER A 149 -0.77 8.06 -9.50
C SER A 149 -0.36 7.70 -10.93
N VAL A 150 0.11 6.48 -11.15
CA VAL A 150 0.43 5.96 -12.48
C VAL A 150 -0.83 5.82 -13.35
N CYS A 151 -1.94 5.38 -12.77
CA CYS A 151 -3.24 5.35 -13.46
C CYS A 151 -3.68 6.77 -13.86
N LEU A 152 -3.55 7.77 -12.99
CA LEU A 152 -3.84 9.17 -13.29
C LEU A 152 -2.98 9.70 -14.44
N LEU A 153 -1.66 9.45 -14.42
CA LEU A 153 -0.78 9.81 -15.55
C LEU A 153 -1.23 9.18 -16.86
N SER A 154 -1.78 7.98 -16.81
CA SER A 154 -2.22 7.24 -17.99
C SER A 154 -3.58 7.69 -18.53
N LEU A 155 -4.38 8.40 -17.73
CA LEU A 155 -5.76 8.79 -18.00
C LEU A 155 -5.91 10.27 -18.39
N THR A 156 -4.83 10.97 -18.68
CA THR A 156 -4.85 12.41 -19.00
C THR A 156 -5.81 12.78 -20.14
N GLY A 157 -6.04 11.88 -21.10
CA GLY A 157 -7.03 12.04 -22.17
C GLY A 157 -8.49 11.72 -21.80
N LYS A 158 -8.78 11.21 -20.59
CA LYS A 158 -10.12 10.80 -20.13
C LYS A 158 -10.56 11.60 -18.91
N ILE A 159 -10.83 12.87 -19.11
CA ILE A 159 -11.03 13.87 -18.05
C ILE A 159 -12.07 13.49 -16.98
N LYS A 160 -13.16 12.79 -17.34
CA LYS A 160 -14.18 12.36 -16.37
C LYS A 160 -13.62 11.35 -15.37
N ILE A 161 -12.95 10.30 -15.86
CA ILE A 161 -12.34 9.27 -15.02
C ILE A 161 -11.18 9.87 -14.22
N PHE A 162 -10.38 10.72 -14.85
CA PHE A 162 -9.29 11.47 -14.20
C PHE A 162 -9.79 12.24 -12.96
N ARG A 163 -10.90 12.99 -13.08
CA ARG A 163 -11.50 13.73 -11.96
C ARG A 163 -11.96 12.80 -10.84
N VAL A 164 -12.61 11.69 -11.16
CA VAL A 164 -13.04 10.70 -10.15
C VAL A 164 -11.82 10.15 -9.39
N LEU A 165 -10.77 9.75 -10.11
CA LEU A 165 -9.56 9.25 -9.44
C LEU A 165 -8.83 10.34 -8.65
N SER A 166 -8.91 11.61 -9.06
CA SER A 166 -8.37 12.73 -8.26
C SER A 166 -9.11 12.87 -6.92
N VAL A 167 -10.45 12.77 -6.94
CA VAL A 167 -11.26 12.75 -5.70
C VAL A 167 -10.90 11.55 -4.82
N VAL A 168 -10.76 10.36 -5.40
CA VAL A 168 -10.32 9.14 -4.68
C VAL A 168 -8.95 9.36 -4.03
N SER A 169 -8.00 10.00 -4.75
CA SER A 169 -6.68 10.31 -4.19
C SER A 169 -6.75 11.21 -2.96
N GLY A 170 -7.60 12.24 -2.98
CA GLY A 170 -7.80 13.12 -1.83
C GLY A 170 -8.48 12.44 -0.65
N ALA A 171 -9.50 11.60 -0.92
CA ALA A 171 -10.14 10.78 0.11
C ALA A 171 -9.14 9.80 0.74
N LEU A 172 -8.25 9.22 -0.07
CA LEU A 172 -7.17 8.34 0.40
C LEU A 172 -6.17 9.08 1.28
N LEU A 173 -5.83 10.34 0.95
CA LEU A 173 -4.98 11.17 1.82
C LEU A 173 -5.63 11.41 3.18
N ALA A 174 -6.91 11.80 3.22
CA ALA A 174 -7.62 11.99 4.47
C ALA A 174 -7.70 10.69 5.29
N PHE A 175 -8.00 9.58 4.63
CA PHE A 175 -8.04 8.27 5.26
C PHE A 175 -6.68 7.88 5.86
N THR A 176 -5.58 8.03 5.10
CA THR A 176 -4.24 7.64 5.57
C THR A 176 -3.69 8.56 6.64
N LEU A 177 -4.09 9.85 6.68
CA LEU A 177 -3.81 10.75 7.79
C LEU A 177 -4.39 10.20 9.10
N LEU A 178 -5.64 9.78 9.05
CA LEU A 178 -6.33 9.23 10.21
C LEU A 178 -5.88 7.81 10.58
N LEU A 179 -5.29 7.10 9.63
CA LEU A 179 -4.83 5.73 9.81
C LEU A 179 -3.42 5.67 10.43
N LYS A 180 -2.45 6.33 9.78
CA LYS A 180 -1.04 6.34 10.22
C LYS A 180 -0.27 7.52 9.62
N PHE A 181 0.28 8.38 10.46
CA PHE A 181 0.92 9.62 10.05
C PHE A 181 2.05 9.43 9.02
N ASN A 182 2.93 8.44 9.21
CA ASN A 182 4.03 8.19 8.26
C ASN A 182 3.54 7.79 6.86
N VAL A 183 2.46 7.00 6.78
CA VAL A 183 1.81 6.62 5.51
C VAL A 183 1.23 7.84 4.82
N PHE A 184 0.56 8.71 5.57
CA PHE A 184 0.05 9.97 5.07
C PHE A 184 1.14 10.86 4.49
N VAL A 185 2.27 11.02 5.18
CA VAL A 185 3.40 11.84 4.70
C VAL A 185 3.97 11.28 3.39
N CYS A 186 4.16 9.96 3.29
CA CYS A 186 4.61 9.31 2.06
C CYS A 186 3.63 9.55 0.90
N ASN A 187 2.33 9.34 1.14
CA ASN A 187 1.29 9.53 0.13
C ASN A 187 1.16 10.99 -0.30
N THR A 188 1.30 11.93 0.65
CA THR A 188 1.32 13.36 0.34
C THR A 188 2.46 13.71 -0.60
N LEU A 189 3.67 13.17 -0.37
CA LEU A 189 4.80 13.39 -1.26
C LEU A 189 4.60 12.74 -2.64
N ILE A 190 4.06 11.52 -2.71
CA ILE A 190 3.72 10.86 -3.98
C ILE A 190 2.77 11.74 -4.81
N TYR A 191 1.68 12.24 -4.21
CA TYR A 191 0.72 13.09 -4.90
C TYR A 191 1.24 14.50 -5.19
N SER A 192 2.13 15.04 -4.35
CA SER A 192 2.81 16.31 -4.62
C SER A 192 3.73 16.21 -5.84
N PHE A 193 4.48 15.10 -5.96
CA PHE A 193 5.33 14.85 -7.13
C PHE A 193 4.51 14.64 -8.40
N LEU A 194 3.37 13.95 -8.29
CA LEU A 194 2.41 13.85 -9.39
C LEU A 194 1.86 15.23 -9.80
N ALA A 195 1.48 16.07 -8.82
CA ALA A 195 0.99 17.42 -9.07
C ALA A 195 2.04 18.29 -9.77
N LEU A 196 3.32 18.19 -9.36
CA LEU A 196 4.43 18.86 -10.04
C LEU A 196 4.55 18.43 -11.50
N ILE A 197 4.46 17.14 -11.81
CA ILE A 197 4.48 16.67 -13.20
C ILE A 197 3.32 17.26 -13.99
N PHE A 198 2.11 17.31 -13.44
CA PHE A 198 0.97 17.93 -14.11
C PHE A 198 1.16 19.44 -14.30
N LEU A 199 1.71 20.14 -13.31
CA LEU A 199 1.98 21.57 -13.40
C LEU A 199 2.89 21.92 -14.59
N PHE A 200 3.94 21.11 -14.81
CA PHE A 200 4.88 21.32 -15.92
C PHE A 200 4.37 20.76 -17.25
N LYS A 201 3.48 19.76 -17.24
CA LYS A 201 2.97 19.13 -18.46
C LYS A 201 1.73 19.83 -19.00
N ASP A 202 0.76 20.12 -18.14
CA ASP A 202 -0.54 20.72 -18.50
C ASP A 202 -1.19 21.31 -17.24
N ARG A 203 -1.25 22.64 -17.16
CA ARG A 203 -1.87 23.37 -16.05
C ARG A 203 -3.33 23.00 -15.82
N ARG A 204 -4.07 22.61 -16.86
CA ARG A 204 -5.47 22.17 -16.74
C ARG A 204 -5.56 20.87 -15.97
N LEU A 205 -4.66 19.92 -16.22
CA LEU A 205 -4.58 18.66 -15.47
C LEU A 205 -4.19 18.91 -14.01
N PHE A 206 -3.22 19.82 -13.79
CA PHE A 206 -2.84 20.22 -12.43
C PHE A 206 -4.05 20.73 -11.65
N TRP A 207 -4.80 21.70 -12.19
CA TRP A 207 -5.97 22.25 -11.49
C TRP A 207 -7.08 21.22 -11.28
N ASN A 208 -7.37 20.37 -12.28
CA ASN A 208 -8.36 19.30 -12.10
C ASN A 208 -7.95 18.32 -11.01
N PHE A 209 -6.66 17.98 -10.91
CA PHE A 209 -6.13 17.13 -9.86
C PHE A 209 -6.17 17.85 -8.50
N ALA A 210 -5.63 19.05 -8.41
CA ALA A 210 -5.54 19.82 -7.17
C ALA A 210 -6.93 20.12 -6.58
N PHE A 211 -7.90 20.55 -7.38
CA PHE A 211 -9.26 20.76 -6.92
C PHE A 211 -9.94 19.45 -6.50
N GLY A 212 -9.84 18.39 -7.32
CA GLY A 212 -10.47 17.10 -6.98
C GLY A 212 -9.88 16.49 -5.71
N ALA A 213 -8.56 16.37 -5.63
CA ALA A 213 -7.88 15.79 -4.48
C ALA A 213 -7.95 16.72 -3.25
N GLY A 214 -7.72 18.03 -3.44
CA GLY A 214 -7.76 19.00 -2.36
C GLY A 214 -9.13 19.11 -1.71
N THR A 215 -10.20 19.19 -2.51
CA THR A 215 -11.58 19.25 -1.97
C THR A 215 -11.91 17.97 -1.19
N ALA A 216 -11.63 16.80 -1.74
CA ALA A 216 -11.92 15.54 -1.06
C ALA A 216 -11.12 15.38 0.24
N PHE A 217 -9.84 15.78 0.24
CA PHE A 217 -9.02 15.79 1.45
C PHE A 217 -9.58 16.74 2.50
N LEU A 218 -9.91 17.98 2.13
CA LEU A 218 -10.47 18.99 3.05
C LEU A 218 -11.80 18.54 3.64
N VAL A 219 -12.69 17.98 2.81
CA VAL A 219 -13.97 17.44 3.31
C VAL A 219 -13.71 16.30 4.32
N GLY A 220 -12.82 15.36 4.01
CA GLY A 220 -12.44 14.29 4.93
C GLY A 220 -11.85 14.82 6.24
N LEU A 221 -10.99 15.83 6.15
CA LEU A 221 -10.38 16.48 7.31
C LEU A 221 -11.43 17.19 8.19
N VAL A 222 -12.35 17.97 7.59
CA VAL A 222 -13.43 18.64 8.32
C VAL A 222 -14.31 17.62 9.03
N LEU A 223 -14.69 16.53 8.34
CA LEU A 223 -15.47 15.45 8.95
C LEU A 223 -14.71 14.82 10.13
N ALA A 224 -13.41 14.59 10.00
CA ALA A 224 -12.58 14.07 11.08
C ALA A 224 -12.52 15.02 12.28
N ILE A 225 -12.32 16.32 12.04
CA ILE A 225 -12.28 17.33 13.11
C ILE A 225 -13.61 17.38 13.86
N VAL A 226 -14.74 17.37 13.14
CA VAL A 226 -16.08 17.45 13.75
C VAL A 226 -16.45 16.16 14.50
N PHE A 227 -16.27 15.01 13.88
CA PHE A 227 -16.81 13.75 14.42
C PHE A 227 -15.82 12.99 15.31
N ILE A 228 -14.52 13.11 15.06
CA ILE A 228 -13.48 12.34 15.77
C ILE A 228 -12.75 13.22 16.79
N PHE A 229 -12.13 14.31 16.36
CA PHE A 229 -11.35 15.20 17.22
C PHE A 229 -12.24 16.15 18.06
N LYS A 230 -13.50 16.34 17.69
CA LYS A 230 -14.51 17.22 18.30
C LYS A 230 -14.23 18.72 18.13
N ASN A 231 -12.99 19.13 17.96
CA ASN A 231 -12.60 20.52 17.70
C ASN A 231 -11.19 20.60 17.04
N THR A 232 -10.85 21.79 16.58
CA THR A 232 -9.56 22.06 15.91
C THR A 232 -8.38 22.03 16.84
N ALA A 233 -8.54 22.37 18.13
CA ALA A 233 -7.46 22.35 19.12
C ALA A 233 -6.96 20.92 19.36
N ASN A 234 -7.87 19.96 19.58
CA ASN A 234 -7.49 18.55 19.74
C ASN A 234 -6.80 18.00 18.50
N PHE A 235 -7.26 18.39 17.29
CA PHE A 235 -6.57 18.00 16.06
C PHE A 235 -5.15 18.57 15.99
N ALA A 236 -4.96 19.85 16.36
CA ALA A 236 -3.66 20.51 16.35
C ALA A 236 -2.70 19.86 17.37
N GLU A 237 -3.16 19.56 18.58
CA GLU A 237 -2.38 18.86 19.61
C GLU A 237 -1.97 17.45 19.15
N TRP A 238 -2.91 16.70 18.56
CA TRP A 238 -2.59 15.39 18.02
C TRP A 238 -1.55 15.47 16.88
N LEU A 239 -1.70 16.46 15.98
CA LEU A 239 -0.78 16.64 14.87
C LEU A 239 0.62 17.04 15.35
N ALA A 240 0.71 17.95 16.33
CA ALA A 240 1.97 18.35 16.96
C ALA A 240 2.67 17.14 17.59
N ALA A 241 1.94 16.33 18.36
CA ALA A 241 2.47 15.11 18.96
C ALA A 241 2.95 14.10 17.90
N CYS A 242 2.23 13.95 16.76
CA CYS A 242 2.69 13.11 15.65
C CYS A 242 4.01 13.58 15.05
N LEU A 243 4.20 14.91 14.90
CA LEU A 243 5.43 15.50 14.38
C LEU A 243 6.59 15.27 15.37
N ASP A 244 6.37 15.52 16.66
CA ASP A 244 7.37 15.31 17.71
C ASP A 244 7.80 13.84 17.77
N ILE A 245 6.86 12.91 17.89
CA ILE A 245 7.16 11.47 17.91
C ILE A 245 7.93 11.07 16.63
N SER A 246 7.51 11.56 15.46
CA SER A 246 8.16 11.21 14.18
C SER A 246 9.57 11.76 14.07
N SER A 247 9.88 12.91 14.71
CA SER A 247 11.22 13.52 14.73
C SER A 247 12.20 12.71 15.59
N TYR A 248 11.75 12.19 16.73
CA TYR A 248 12.55 11.40 17.67
C TYR A 248 12.50 9.88 17.40
N PHE A 249 11.61 9.43 16.52
CA PHE A 249 11.36 8.01 16.30
C PHE A 249 12.63 7.22 15.93
N SER A 250 13.50 7.80 15.10
CA SER A 250 14.75 7.18 14.70
C SER A 250 15.74 7.00 15.85
N GLN A 251 15.68 7.85 16.88
CA GLN A 251 16.58 7.76 18.03
C GLN A 251 16.12 6.71 19.04
N VAL A 252 14.79 6.58 19.22
CA VAL A 252 14.19 5.70 20.24
C VAL A 252 14.02 4.25 19.73
N MET A 253 13.78 4.09 18.43
CA MET A 253 13.42 2.79 17.85
C MET A 253 14.59 2.07 17.18
N ILE A 254 15.79 2.66 17.17
CA ILE A 254 16.99 1.98 16.65
C ILE A 254 17.29 0.75 17.52
N LEU A 255 17.19 -0.43 16.89
CA LEU A 255 17.73 -1.65 17.47
C LEU A 255 19.23 -1.71 17.16
N SER A 256 20.04 -2.10 18.14
CA SER A 256 21.50 -2.27 18.00
C SER A 256 21.87 -3.52 17.15
N VAL A 257 21.06 -3.83 16.14
CA VAL A 257 21.26 -5.00 15.28
C VAL A 257 22.29 -4.68 14.21
N ARG A 258 23.37 -5.46 14.15
CA ARG A 258 24.46 -5.32 13.16
C ARG A 258 24.02 -5.88 11.79
N VAL A 259 23.23 -5.12 11.03
CA VAL A 259 22.77 -5.49 9.67
C VAL A 259 23.52 -4.73 8.58
N TYR A 260 24.80 -4.38 8.82
CA TYR A 260 25.62 -3.58 7.91
C TYR A 260 25.61 -4.06 6.45
N PRO A 261 25.72 -5.36 6.13
CA PRO A 261 25.70 -5.80 4.74
C PRO A 261 24.39 -5.43 4.02
N LEU A 262 23.25 -5.64 4.66
CA LEU A 262 21.93 -5.31 4.09
C LEU A 262 21.73 -3.79 3.96
N LEU A 263 22.28 -3.00 4.88
CA LEU A 263 22.26 -1.54 4.81
C LEU A 263 23.06 -1.05 3.59
N TYR A 264 24.28 -1.56 3.38
CA TYR A 264 25.09 -1.19 2.21
C TYR A 264 24.40 -1.56 0.89
N ILE A 265 23.77 -2.74 0.83
CA ILE A 265 22.98 -3.17 -0.30
C ILE A 265 21.81 -2.21 -0.55
N ALA A 266 21.06 -1.85 0.48
CA ALA A 266 19.94 -0.94 0.36
C ALA A 266 20.38 0.46 -0.09
N LEU A 267 21.46 0.99 0.46
CA LEU A 267 22.05 2.27 0.04
C LEU A 267 22.51 2.21 -1.42
N LEU A 268 23.17 1.13 -1.83
CA LEU A 268 23.57 0.92 -3.23
C LEU A 268 22.33 0.94 -4.14
N LEU A 269 21.27 0.23 -3.77
CA LEU A 269 20.02 0.22 -4.52
C LEU A 269 19.43 1.62 -4.65
N LEU A 270 19.39 2.41 -3.59
CA LEU A 270 18.90 3.80 -3.63
C LEU A 270 19.77 4.70 -4.50
N VAL A 271 21.10 4.59 -4.40
CA VAL A 271 22.04 5.34 -5.26
C VAL A 271 21.82 4.99 -6.73
N LEU A 272 21.71 3.71 -7.07
CA LEU A 272 21.41 3.28 -8.43
C LEU A 272 20.03 3.80 -8.89
N TYR A 273 19.02 3.82 -8.02
CA TYR A 273 17.71 4.41 -8.33
C TYR A 273 17.82 5.90 -8.68
N LEU A 274 18.58 6.67 -7.91
CA LEU A 274 18.84 8.08 -8.19
C LEU A 274 19.63 8.30 -9.47
N LEU A 275 20.63 7.46 -9.75
CA LEU A 275 21.38 7.50 -11.02
C LEU A 275 20.44 7.20 -12.21
N LEU A 276 19.58 6.20 -12.09
CA LEU A 276 18.59 5.87 -13.10
C LEU A 276 17.61 7.03 -13.31
N LEU A 277 17.13 7.66 -12.24
CA LEU A 277 16.29 8.86 -12.31
C LEU A 277 17.00 9.99 -13.09
N GLY A 278 18.28 10.25 -12.79
CA GLY A 278 19.09 11.23 -13.50
C GLY A 278 19.25 10.91 -14.99
N VAL A 279 19.56 9.67 -15.34
CA VAL A 279 19.67 9.24 -16.76
C VAL A 279 18.34 9.39 -17.48
N CYS A 280 17.23 8.98 -16.85
CA CYS A 280 15.90 9.09 -17.46
C CYS A 280 15.44 10.53 -17.62
N PHE A 281 15.87 11.46 -16.76
CA PHE A 281 15.57 12.88 -16.91
C PHE A 281 15.99 13.43 -18.29
N PHE A 282 17.17 13.03 -18.79
CA PHE A 282 17.70 13.47 -20.06
C PHE A 282 17.23 12.63 -21.26
N ARG A 283 16.93 11.33 -21.03
CA ARG A 283 16.69 10.39 -22.13
C ARG A 283 15.25 9.93 -22.30
N ASN A 284 14.48 9.82 -21.21
CA ASN A 284 13.14 9.23 -21.25
C ASN A 284 12.22 9.86 -20.19
N LYS A 285 11.49 10.89 -20.60
CA LYS A 285 10.58 11.63 -19.70
C LYS A 285 9.49 10.75 -19.06
N GLU A 286 9.03 9.69 -19.73
CA GLU A 286 8.00 8.82 -19.16
C GLU A 286 8.58 7.94 -18.04
N CYS A 287 9.73 7.34 -18.28
CA CYS A 287 10.46 6.61 -17.25
C CYS A 287 10.83 7.53 -16.07
N PHE A 288 11.32 8.75 -16.38
CA PHE A 288 11.59 9.75 -15.35
C PHE A 288 10.35 10.05 -14.48
N ASN A 289 9.20 10.28 -15.10
CA ASN A 289 7.97 10.59 -14.35
C ASN A 289 7.58 9.45 -13.40
N LEU A 290 7.71 8.21 -13.83
CA LEU A 290 7.40 7.04 -12.99
C LEU A 290 8.39 6.90 -11.82
N LEU A 291 9.70 7.05 -12.10
CA LEU A 291 10.74 7.04 -11.07
C LEU A 291 10.57 8.22 -10.10
N PHE A 292 10.26 9.40 -10.61
CA PHE A 292 10.08 10.59 -9.78
C PHE A 292 8.92 10.44 -8.80
N ILE A 293 7.75 9.94 -9.24
CA ILE A 293 6.62 9.65 -8.36
C ILE A 293 6.94 8.50 -7.39
N GLY A 294 7.74 7.53 -7.80
CA GLY A 294 8.15 6.41 -6.95
C GLY A 294 9.22 6.75 -5.91
N LEU A 295 9.89 7.90 -6.04
CA LEU A 295 10.98 8.29 -5.14
C LEU A 295 10.57 8.39 -3.66
N PRO A 296 9.42 9.00 -3.29
CA PRO A 296 8.95 8.99 -1.92
C PRO A 296 8.74 7.56 -1.38
N LEU A 297 8.15 6.67 -2.18
CA LEU A 297 7.94 5.27 -1.79
C LEU A 297 9.29 4.57 -1.53
N ALA A 298 10.28 4.73 -2.42
CA ALA A 298 11.62 4.17 -2.25
C ALA A 298 12.29 4.69 -0.97
N PHE A 299 12.22 6.00 -0.70
CA PHE A 299 12.81 6.61 0.48
C PHE A 299 12.11 6.17 1.78
N PHE A 300 10.77 6.22 1.82
CA PHE A 300 10.03 5.85 3.03
C PHE A 300 10.11 4.36 3.34
N SER A 301 10.13 3.49 2.32
CA SER A 301 10.37 2.07 2.54
C SER A 301 11.75 1.81 3.13
N PHE A 302 12.80 2.52 2.66
CA PHE A 302 14.13 2.47 3.25
C PHE A 302 14.13 2.96 4.71
N LYS A 303 13.52 4.12 4.98
CA LYS A 303 13.41 4.65 6.34
C LYS A 303 12.70 3.64 7.26
N CYS A 304 11.57 3.10 6.85
CA CYS A 304 10.83 2.11 7.63
C CYS A 304 11.65 0.83 7.87
N GLY A 305 12.39 0.36 6.85
CA GLY A 305 13.19 -0.85 6.93
C GLY A 305 14.37 -0.72 7.88
N PHE A 306 15.08 0.40 7.82
CA PHE A 306 16.39 0.54 8.48
C PHE A 306 16.38 1.36 9.77
N VAL A 307 15.32 2.07 10.11
CA VAL A 307 15.20 2.72 11.42
C VAL A 307 15.10 1.67 12.53
N ARG A 308 14.32 0.62 12.33
CA ARG A 308 14.18 -0.46 13.32
C ARG A 308 15.11 -1.63 13.06
N ALA A 309 15.43 -1.90 11.79
CA ALA A 309 16.38 -2.92 11.32
C ALA A 309 16.10 -4.36 11.81
N ASP A 310 14.88 -4.68 12.23
CA ASP A 310 14.46 -6.06 12.46
C ASP A 310 14.07 -6.76 11.15
N SER A 311 13.97 -8.09 11.17
CA SER A 311 13.71 -8.90 9.96
C SER A 311 12.43 -8.48 9.23
N VAL A 312 11.36 -8.14 9.94
CA VAL A 312 10.07 -7.76 9.36
C VAL A 312 10.16 -6.43 8.62
N HIS A 313 10.84 -5.45 9.22
CA HIS A 313 11.01 -4.12 8.61
C HIS A 313 11.97 -4.15 7.42
N LEU A 314 13.06 -4.92 7.52
CA LEU A 314 14.01 -5.11 6.40
C LEU A 314 13.33 -5.77 5.19
N ILE A 315 12.56 -6.84 5.40
CA ILE A 315 11.79 -7.50 4.34
C ILE A 315 10.83 -6.49 3.70
N THR A 316 10.19 -5.62 4.49
CA THR A 316 9.27 -4.59 3.98
C THR A 316 9.96 -3.66 2.97
N PHE A 317 11.19 -3.19 3.27
CA PHE A 317 11.93 -2.36 2.32
C PHE A 317 12.18 -3.08 0.99
N PHE A 318 12.80 -4.27 1.05
CA PHE A 318 13.17 -4.99 -0.17
C PHE A 318 11.94 -5.37 -1.00
N THR A 319 10.86 -5.78 -0.34
CA THR A 319 9.60 -6.11 -1.00
C THR A 319 8.98 -4.91 -1.72
N LEU A 320 8.82 -3.78 -1.03
CA LEU A 320 8.24 -2.57 -1.65
C LEU A 320 9.09 -2.05 -2.80
N PHE A 321 10.39 -2.02 -2.59
CA PHE A 321 11.33 -1.58 -3.61
C PHE A 321 11.27 -2.49 -4.85
N PHE A 322 11.13 -3.80 -4.65
CA PHE A 322 10.95 -4.78 -5.71
C PHE A 322 9.64 -4.54 -6.49
N TYR A 323 8.50 -4.35 -5.80
CA TYR A 323 7.22 -4.06 -6.46
C TYR A 323 7.27 -2.76 -7.26
N LEU A 324 7.85 -1.73 -6.69
CA LEU A 324 8.05 -0.44 -7.35
C LEU A 324 8.84 -0.59 -8.65
N CYS A 325 10.04 -1.18 -8.57
CA CYS A 325 10.93 -1.31 -9.71
C CYS A 325 10.36 -2.24 -10.79
N SER A 326 9.76 -3.36 -10.40
CA SER A 326 9.16 -4.32 -11.35
C SER A 326 7.99 -3.72 -12.11
N LEU A 327 7.15 -2.90 -11.47
CA LEU A 327 6.05 -2.21 -12.13
C LEU A 327 6.55 -1.12 -13.09
N ILE A 328 7.55 -0.34 -12.69
CA ILE A 328 8.18 0.66 -13.56
C ILE A 328 8.77 -0.02 -14.80
N LEU A 329 9.49 -1.12 -14.63
CA LEU A 329 10.03 -1.90 -15.73
C LEU A 329 8.94 -2.39 -16.68
N PHE A 330 7.88 -2.99 -16.14
CA PHE A 330 6.76 -3.47 -16.96
C PHE A 330 6.17 -2.36 -17.84
N LEU A 331 6.04 -1.15 -17.31
CA LEU A 331 5.45 -0.01 -18.00
C LEU A 331 6.38 0.63 -19.04
N THR A 332 7.70 0.56 -18.85
CA THR A 332 8.68 1.28 -19.68
C THR A 332 9.37 0.42 -20.74
N TYR A 333 9.32 -0.89 -20.62
CA TYR A 333 10.10 -1.84 -21.42
C TYR A 333 10.04 -1.69 -22.94
N ASN A 334 8.89 -1.31 -23.50
CA ASN A 334 8.70 -1.36 -24.96
C ASN A 334 8.91 -0.03 -25.69
N ARG A 335 9.15 1.06 -24.97
CA ARG A 335 9.14 2.40 -25.56
C ARG A 335 10.48 2.87 -26.10
N ASP A 336 11.57 2.16 -25.74
CA ASP A 336 12.90 2.54 -26.18
C ASP A 336 13.81 1.31 -26.36
N LYS A 337 13.85 0.77 -27.57
CA LYS A 337 14.77 -0.34 -27.92
C LYS A 337 16.24 0.05 -27.70
N ASN A 338 16.55 1.32 -27.54
CA ASN A 338 17.91 1.85 -27.35
C ASN A 338 18.36 1.94 -25.88
N ASN A 339 17.46 1.67 -24.91
CA ASN A 339 17.80 1.74 -23.48
C ASN A 339 18.13 0.38 -22.86
N VAL A 340 19.03 -0.37 -23.51
CA VAL A 340 19.57 -1.66 -22.99
C VAL A 340 20.13 -1.50 -21.57
N PHE A 341 20.76 -0.37 -21.27
CA PHE A 341 21.32 -0.07 -19.95
C PHE A 341 20.25 0.05 -18.85
N VAL A 342 19.16 0.79 -19.10
CA VAL A 342 18.04 0.89 -18.18
C VAL A 342 17.45 -0.50 -17.92
N TRP A 343 17.39 -1.31 -18.96
CA TRP A 343 16.90 -2.68 -18.89
C TRP A 343 17.81 -3.59 -18.07
N GLN A 344 19.09 -3.55 -18.32
CA GLN A 344 20.10 -4.34 -17.59
C GLN A 344 20.11 -3.97 -16.11
N LEU A 345 20.07 -2.67 -15.78
CA LEU A 345 20.03 -2.19 -14.41
C LEU A 345 18.77 -2.68 -13.70
N THR A 346 17.63 -2.62 -14.36
CA THR A 346 16.35 -3.00 -13.74
C THR A 346 16.22 -4.52 -13.61
N VAL A 347 16.74 -5.31 -14.56
CA VAL A 347 16.85 -6.76 -14.42
C VAL A 347 17.79 -7.12 -13.27
N PHE A 348 18.93 -6.43 -13.15
CA PHE A 348 19.82 -6.58 -12.01
C PHE A 348 19.10 -6.31 -10.68
N TYR A 349 18.30 -5.25 -10.58
CA TYR A 349 17.49 -4.94 -9.41
C TYR A 349 16.51 -6.06 -9.07
N ILE A 350 15.81 -6.58 -10.08
CA ILE A 350 14.82 -7.64 -9.90
C ILE A 350 15.51 -8.90 -9.42
N VAL A 351 16.56 -9.33 -10.09
CA VAL A 351 17.29 -10.56 -9.74
C VAL A 351 17.92 -10.44 -8.36
N PHE A 352 18.52 -9.29 -8.06
CA PHE A 352 19.17 -9.07 -6.78
C PHE A 352 18.18 -8.93 -5.62
N GLY A 353 17.12 -8.15 -5.79
CA GLY A 353 16.03 -8.06 -4.81
C GLY A 353 15.35 -9.41 -4.58
N ALA A 354 15.14 -10.17 -5.65
CA ALA A 354 14.65 -11.53 -5.60
C ALA A 354 15.59 -12.47 -4.84
N CYS A 355 16.91 -12.41 -5.06
CA CYS A 355 17.89 -13.21 -4.31
C CYS A 355 17.89 -12.88 -2.82
N VAL A 356 17.88 -11.59 -2.46
CA VAL A 356 17.83 -11.18 -1.04
C VAL A 356 16.52 -11.65 -0.37
N GLN A 357 15.41 -11.59 -1.09
CA GLN A 357 14.11 -12.04 -0.57
C GLN A 357 14.02 -13.56 -0.50
N LEU A 358 14.57 -14.30 -1.47
CA LEU A 358 14.68 -15.75 -1.45
C LEU A 358 15.45 -16.25 -0.21
N PHE A 359 16.56 -15.61 0.11
CA PHE A 359 17.33 -15.96 1.32
C PHE A 359 16.57 -15.69 2.62
N SER A 360 15.66 -14.71 2.65
CA SER A 360 14.91 -14.32 3.84
C SER A 360 13.55 -15.00 3.99
N THR A 361 12.93 -15.47 2.90
CA THR A 361 11.50 -15.88 2.89
C THR A 361 11.24 -17.34 2.54
N LEU A 362 12.20 -18.07 2.00
CA LEU A 362 12.00 -19.47 1.56
C LEU A 362 11.54 -20.42 2.69
N GLN A 363 11.78 -20.08 3.93
CA GLN A 363 11.38 -20.94 5.06
C GLN A 363 9.96 -20.74 5.60
N VAL A 364 9.28 -19.61 5.30
CA VAL A 364 8.07 -19.25 6.07
C VAL A 364 6.78 -19.12 5.25
N ASN A 365 6.81 -18.86 3.95
CA ASN A 365 5.66 -18.24 3.29
C ASN A 365 5.00 -19.01 2.13
N PHE A 366 5.66 -19.98 1.52
CA PHE A 366 5.07 -20.66 0.36
C PHE A 366 3.85 -21.54 0.74
N GLU A 367 3.93 -22.22 1.88
CA GLU A 367 2.82 -23.03 2.40
C GLU A 367 1.65 -22.16 2.89
N ARG A 368 1.95 -20.99 3.43
CA ARG A 368 0.94 -20.08 3.99
C ARG A 368 0.13 -19.32 2.92
N ALA A 369 0.76 -18.87 1.84
CA ALA A 369 0.11 -18.02 0.85
C ALA A 369 -0.88 -18.76 -0.06
N LEU A 370 -0.66 -20.05 -0.32
CA LEU A 370 -1.47 -20.83 -1.26
C LEU A 370 -2.56 -21.68 -0.59
N SER A 371 -2.68 -21.68 0.74
CA SER A 371 -3.68 -22.48 1.43
C SER A 371 -5.06 -21.82 1.41
N VAL A 372 -5.89 -22.21 0.44
CA VAL A 372 -7.32 -21.87 0.40
C VAL A 372 -8.03 -22.35 1.67
N GLU A 373 -7.62 -23.49 2.22
CA GLU A 373 -8.11 -24.07 3.47
C GLU A 373 -7.92 -23.10 4.64
N ARG A 374 -6.75 -22.48 4.75
CA ARG A 374 -6.47 -21.46 5.77
C ARG A 374 -7.37 -20.22 5.62
N GLN A 375 -7.61 -19.74 4.40
CA GLN A 375 -8.51 -18.59 4.18
C GLN A 375 -9.96 -18.94 4.59
N LEU A 376 -10.41 -20.17 4.33
CA LEU A 376 -11.72 -20.65 4.77
C LEU A 376 -11.79 -20.82 6.28
N ASP A 377 -10.72 -21.30 6.93
CA ASP A 377 -10.64 -21.42 8.38
C ASP A 377 -10.63 -20.05 9.06
N VAL A 378 -9.94 -19.09 8.49
CA VAL A 378 -9.99 -17.69 8.94
C VAL A 378 -11.42 -17.13 8.90
N LEU A 379 -12.18 -17.41 7.82
CA LEU A 379 -13.58 -16.98 7.72
C LEU A 379 -14.49 -17.69 8.73
N LYS A 380 -14.28 -19.00 8.96
CA LYS A 380 -14.98 -19.77 9.98
C LYS A 380 -14.67 -19.25 11.38
N ASN A 381 -13.39 -19.06 11.69
CA ASN A 381 -12.93 -18.51 12.96
C ASN A 381 -13.46 -17.11 13.20
N TYR A 382 -13.57 -16.27 12.16
CA TYR A 382 -14.19 -14.95 12.27
C TYR A 382 -15.66 -15.03 12.71
N ALA A 383 -16.44 -15.94 12.13
CA ALA A 383 -17.84 -16.11 12.53
C ALA A 383 -17.93 -16.57 13.99
N GLU A 384 -17.06 -17.47 14.43
CA GLU A 384 -17.00 -17.97 15.82
C GLU A 384 -16.56 -16.87 16.80
N VAL A 385 -15.48 -16.16 16.49
CA VAL A 385 -15.00 -15.01 17.25
C VAL A 385 -16.08 -13.94 17.38
N ARG A 386 -16.83 -13.67 16.31
CA ARG A 386 -17.92 -12.71 16.34
C ARG A 386 -19.09 -13.16 17.20
N ARG A 387 -19.42 -14.44 17.20
CA ARG A 387 -20.40 -15.02 18.14
C ARG A 387 -19.95 -14.86 19.60
N GLN A 388 -18.71 -15.15 19.90
CA GLN A 388 -18.14 -15.01 21.25
C GLN A 388 -18.13 -13.55 21.71
N GLN A 389 -17.81 -12.59 20.82
CA GLN A 389 -17.88 -11.16 21.12
C GLN A 389 -19.29 -10.68 21.48
N TYR A 390 -20.30 -11.15 20.75
CA TYR A 390 -21.69 -10.82 21.09
C TYR A 390 -22.16 -11.48 22.39
N ALA A 391 -21.64 -12.68 22.70
CA ALA A 391 -22.00 -13.40 23.92
C ALA A 391 -21.34 -12.81 25.17
N THR A 392 -20.12 -12.30 25.07
CA THR A 392 -19.33 -11.92 26.27
C THR A 392 -19.40 -10.46 26.63
N ARG A 393 -19.64 -9.50 25.68
CA ARG A 393 -19.63 -8.03 25.90
C ARG A 393 -18.73 -7.52 27.05
N LYS A 394 -17.88 -8.38 27.59
CA LYS A 394 -16.99 -8.11 28.72
C LYS A 394 -15.57 -7.91 28.19
N LEU A 395 -14.92 -6.90 28.72
CA LEU A 395 -13.46 -6.72 28.54
C LEU A 395 -12.73 -7.98 28.99
N PRO A 396 -11.68 -8.42 28.28
CA PRO A 396 -10.80 -9.45 28.80
C PRO A 396 -10.30 -9.05 30.19
N GLN A 397 -10.29 -9.97 31.13
CA GLN A 397 -9.89 -9.72 32.53
C GLN A 397 -8.50 -9.07 32.63
N SER A 398 -7.57 -9.46 31.72
CA SER A 398 -6.25 -8.86 31.62
C SER A 398 -6.25 -7.35 31.37
N TRP A 399 -7.30 -6.80 30.76
CA TRP A 399 -7.46 -5.36 30.49
C TRP A 399 -8.07 -4.64 31.71
N LEU A 400 -9.01 -5.27 32.40
CA LEU A 400 -9.57 -4.76 33.66
C LEU A 400 -8.49 -4.64 34.73
N ASP A 401 -7.54 -5.60 34.77
CA ASP A 401 -6.41 -5.59 35.70
C ASP A 401 -5.40 -4.48 35.39
N ILE A 402 -5.26 -4.07 34.11
CA ILE A 402 -4.39 -2.95 33.71
C ILE A 402 -5.06 -1.61 34.03
N ILE A 403 -6.34 -1.46 33.72
CA ILE A 403 -7.11 -0.23 34.00
C ILE A 403 -7.23 0.00 35.52
N GLY A 404 -7.50 -1.05 36.29
CA GLY A 404 -7.59 -0.96 37.75
C GLY A 404 -6.29 -0.67 38.48
N LYS A 405 -5.14 -0.79 37.83
CA LYS A 405 -3.82 -0.40 38.37
C LYS A 405 -3.42 1.05 38.06
N GLN A 406 -4.19 1.73 37.22
CA GLN A 406 -3.94 3.13 36.82
C GLN A 406 -4.93 4.11 37.50
N THR A 407 -5.94 3.63 38.21
CA THR A 407 -6.82 4.40 39.10
C THR A 407 -6.39 4.23 40.56
#